data_2abfd655b981d25e593de7e65e8a1c11
#
_entry.id   2abfd655b981d25e593de7e65e8a1c11
#
_cell.length_a   1.000
_cell.length_b   1.000
_cell.length_c   1.000
_cell.angle_alpha   90.00
_cell.angle_beta   90.00
_cell.angle_gamma   90.00
#
_symmetry.space_group_name_H-M   'P 1'
#
loop_
_entity.id
_entity.type
_entity.pdbx_description
1 polymer ?
#
loop_
_entity_poly.entity_id
_entity_poly.type
_entity_poly.pdbx_seq_one_letter_code
_entity_poly.pdbx_strand_id
1 'polypeptide(L)'
;MRTFTFKGLFLTVVFMLLGCLSIQAADDDLITKQITIKLDKAGTLPDRIASSEMYKITNLKIVGKINGTDWKMIRVMAGRDYWGDVTKGNLSVLDLSEAKIVNGGDEYFVGGDYTSNDQIGSYAFYNCSGLTSLNIPAGITSIGWGAFEGCSGLTSLNLPDGITSIGVNAFKGCSGLTSLTLPAGITIICEGAFSGCSGLTSLNLPAGITSIGGNTFEGCSGLTSLTIPSSLTTIGFGAFDGCSGLTSLTLPAGITSIDNATFYGCSGLTSLTLPAGITSIGSSAFYGCSGLTSLTLPAGITSIGHDTFYGCSGLTSLTLPAGITSIGRSAFEDCSGLTSLTLPAGITSIGIRTFRNCSGLTSLTLPAGITSIGYAAFEGCSGLTSLTLPAGITSISDNAFYGCI
;
A
#
# COMPACT_ATOMS: atom_id res chain seq x y z
N MET A 1 61.92 37.53 17.74
CA MET A 1 61.80 36.07 17.88
C MET A 1 60.62 35.76 18.79
N ARG A 2 59.48 35.33 18.21
CA ARG A 2 58.33 34.87 18.99
C ARG A 2 58.31 33.35 18.88
N THR A 3 58.57 32.66 19.96
CA THR A 3 58.45 31.22 20.09
C THR A 3 57.00 30.84 20.18
N PHE A 4 56.46 30.16 19.16
CA PHE A 4 55.16 29.51 19.21
C PHE A 4 55.31 28.17 19.95
N THR A 5 54.63 28.04 21.07
CA THR A 5 54.60 26.82 21.87
C THR A 5 53.67 25.77 21.27
N PHE A 6 54.16 24.63 20.87
CA PHE A 6 53.53 23.46 20.31
C PHE A 6 52.56 22.72 21.26
N LYS A 7 52.13 23.32 22.37
CA LYS A 7 51.20 22.68 23.33
C LYS A 7 49.74 22.68 22.96
N GLY A 8 49.32 23.59 22.03
CA GLY A 8 47.91 23.69 21.65
C GLY A 8 47.45 22.67 20.59
N LEU A 9 48.37 22.20 19.74
CA LEU A 9 48.05 21.29 18.64
C LEU A 9 47.92 19.85 19.10
N PHE A 10 48.60 19.49 20.19
CA PHE A 10 48.56 18.12 20.74
C PHE A 10 47.27 17.83 21.50
N LEU A 11 46.65 18.88 22.11
CA LEU A 11 45.39 18.69 22.84
C LEU A 11 44.18 18.53 21.91
N THR A 12 44.19 19.22 20.75
CA THR A 12 43.12 19.09 19.75
C THR A 12 43.15 17.76 19.01
N VAL A 13 44.34 17.22 18.74
CA VAL A 13 44.50 15.87 18.11
C VAL A 13 44.13 14.78 19.10
N VAL A 14 44.44 14.92 20.37
CA VAL A 14 44.05 13.96 21.42
C VAL A 14 42.52 14.00 21.66
N PHE A 15 41.87 15.17 21.60
CA PHE A 15 40.42 15.24 21.70
C PHE A 15 39.69 14.71 20.46
N MET A 16 40.25 14.86 19.24
CA MET A 16 39.70 14.21 18.03
C MET A 16 39.90 12.69 18.05
N LEU A 17 41.04 12.21 18.55
CA LEU A 17 41.31 10.78 18.72
C LEU A 17 40.43 10.14 19.82
N LEU A 18 40.20 10.87 20.93
CA LEU A 18 39.28 10.42 21.98
C LEU A 18 37.81 10.50 21.53
N GLY A 19 37.44 11.47 20.69
CA GLY A 19 36.10 11.55 20.08
C GLY A 19 35.83 10.41 19.09
N CYS A 20 36.83 10.02 18.28
CA CYS A 20 36.73 8.87 17.39
C CYS A 20 36.73 7.54 18.15
N LEU A 21 37.49 7.44 19.26
CA LEU A 21 37.46 6.25 20.11
C LEU A 21 36.14 6.10 20.88
N SER A 22 35.47 7.18 21.25
CA SER A 22 34.17 7.10 21.91
C SER A 22 33.01 6.76 20.94
N ILE A 23 33.15 7.04 19.65
CA ILE A 23 32.17 6.61 18.62
C ILE A 23 32.38 5.15 18.27
N GLN A 24 33.62 4.65 18.26
CA GLN A 24 33.94 3.24 18.00
C GLN A 24 33.64 2.35 19.22
N ALA A 25 33.74 2.88 20.44
CA ALA A 25 33.41 2.14 21.67
C ALA A 25 31.89 1.98 21.90
N ALA A 26 31.02 2.69 21.16
CA ALA A 26 29.57 2.53 21.25
C ALA A 26 29.06 1.34 20.41
N ASP A 27 29.78 0.94 19.35
CA ASP A 27 29.44 -0.23 18.51
C ASP A 27 29.99 -1.55 19.09
N ASP A 28 31.07 -1.51 19.86
CA ASP A 28 31.70 -2.71 20.46
C ASP A 28 30.91 -3.28 21.65
N ASP A 29 29.84 -2.61 22.10
CA ASP A 29 29.07 -3.02 23.29
C ASP A 29 27.77 -3.81 22.94
N LEU A 30 27.47 -3.98 21.65
CA LEU A 30 26.30 -4.74 21.22
C LEU A 30 26.54 -6.25 21.29
N ILE A 31 25.53 -6.99 21.78
CA ILE A 31 25.54 -8.45 21.86
C ILE A 31 24.93 -8.99 20.57
N THR A 32 25.78 -9.28 19.59
CA THR A 32 25.35 -9.76 18.26
C THR A 32 25.22 -11.28 18.17
N LYS A 33 25.88 -12.01 19.07
CA LYS A 33 25.72 -13.46 19.19
C LYS A 33 24.31 -13.76 19.69
N GLN A 34 23.64 -14.76 19.11
CA GLN A 34 22.33 -15.18 19.57
C GLN A 34 22.31 -15.55 21.05
N ILE A 35 21.45 -14.88 21.81
CA ILE A 35 21.13 -15.23 23.19
C ILE A 35 19.87 -16.11 23.16
N THR A 36 19.96 -17.29 23.78
CA THR A 36 18.80 -18.19 23.92
C THR A 36 18.31 -18.16 25.36
N ILE A 37 17.04 -17.77 25.55
CA ILE A 37 16.39 -17.74 26.86
C ILE A 37 15.30 -18.82 26.89
N LYS A 38 15.43 -19.73 27.86
CA LYS A 38 14.40 -20.72 28.13
C LYS A 38 13.52 -20.24 29.29
N LEU A 39 12.21 -20.15 29.04
CA LEU A 39 11.20 -19.74 30.01
C LEU A 39 10.38 -20.96 30.44
N ASP A 40 10.51 -21.35 31.70
CA ASP A 40 9.69 -22.42 32.31
C ASP A 40 8.28 -21.92 32.65
N LYS A 41 8.14 -20.59 32.85
CA LYS A 41 6.86 -19.90 33.19
C LYS A 41 6.75 -18.63 32.33
N ALA A 42 5.58 -18.40 31.76
CA ALA A 42 5.27 -17.15 31.05
C ALA A 42 5.33 -15.94 31.99
N GLY A 43 5.79 -14.80 31.47
CA GLY A 43 5.91 -13.56 32.23
C GLY A 43 7.25 -13.40 32.97
N THR A 44 8.21 -14.28 32.75
CA THR A 44 9.50 -14.25 33.48
C THR A 44 10.70 -13.80 32.65
N LEU A 45 10.52 -13.35 31.41
CA LEU A 45 11.60 -12.79 30.59
C LEU A 45 12.30 -11.59 31.28
N PRO A 46 11.58 -10.67 31.95
CA PRO A 46 12.20 -9.57 32.68
C PRO A 46 13.13 -10.02 33.83
N ASP A 47 12.93 -11.21 34.38
CA ASP A 47 13.77 -11.78 35.43
C ASP A 47 15.07 -12.43 34.87
N ARG A 48 15.12 -12.64 33.55
CA ARG A 48 16.18 -13.38 32.85
C ARG A 48 17.17 -12.48 32.10
N ILE A 49 16.83 -11.23 31.85
CA ILE A 49 17.66 -10.24 31.14
C ILE A 49 17.81 -9.01 32.03
N ALA A 50 19.05 -8.69 32.37
CA ALA A 50 19.34 -7.51 33.19
C ALA A 50 18.97 -6.21 32.41
N SER A 51 18.45 -5.21 33.12
CA SER A 51 18.08 -3.91 32.53
C SER A 51 19.25 -3.20 31.82
N SER A 52 20.49 -3.47 32.25
CA SER A 52 21.71 -2.94 31.62
C SER A 52 22.06 -3.59 30.29
N GLU A 53 21.52 -4.79 30.02
CA GLU A 53 21.84 -5.59 28.82
C GLU A 53 20.73 -5.61 27.79
N MET A 54 19.48 -5.37 28.20
CA MET A 54 18.30 -5.51 27.32
C MET A 54 18.38 -4.65 26.06
N TYR A 55 19.06 -3.50 26.14
CA TYR A 55 19.25 -2.59 24.98
C TYR A 55 20.46 -2.97 24.08
N LYS A 56 21.32 -3.89 24.55
CA LYS A 56 22.52 -4.32 23.83
C LYS A 56 22.26 -5.56 22.97
N ILE A 57 21.26 -6.35 23.30
CA ILE A 57 20.94 -7.61 22.62
C ILE A 57 20.33 -7.32 21.26
N THR A 58 20.97 -7.79 20.19
CA THR A 58 20.49 -7.65 18.82
C THR A 58 19.87 -8.94 18.27
N ASN A 59 20.17 -10.09 18.88
CA ASN A 59 19.72 -11.39 18.41
C ASN A 59 19.25 -12.25 19.61
N LEU A 60 17.94 -12.50 19.67
CA LEU A 60 17.29 -13.19 20.80
C LEU A 60 16.48 -14.39 20.29
N LYS A 61 16.67 -15.52 20.92
CA LYS A 61 15.79 -16.70 20.81
C LYS A 61 15.08 -16.95 22.13
N ILE A 62 13.77 -17.15 22.07
CA ILE A 62 12.98 -17.51 23.24
C ILE A 62 12.38 -18.90 23.06
N VAL A 63 12.53 -19.74 24.06
CA VAL A 63 12.00 -21.11 24.13
C VAL A 63 11.02 -21.20 25.31
N GLY A 64 9.84 -21.75 25.09
CA GLY A 64 8.84 -21.95 26.14
C GLY A 64 7.66 -20.97 26.05
N LYS A 65 6.92 -20.80 27.16
CA LYS A 65 5.69 -20.00 27.15
C LYS A 65 6.01 -18.52 27.35
N ILE A 66 5.35 -17.66 26.57
CA ILE A 66 5.43 -16.19 26.68
C ILE A 66 4.02 -15.59 26.76
N ASN A 67 3.87 -14.50 27.51
CA ASN A 67 2.64 -13.74 27.66
C ASN A 67 2.88 -12.21 27.53
N GLY A 68 1.88 -11.40 27.89
CA GLY A 68 1.92 -9.94 27.77
C GLY A 68 3.10 -9.28 28.49
N THR A 69 3.51 -9.78 29.66
CA THR A 69 4.66 -9.25 30.39
C THR A 69 5.96 -9.46 29.63
N ASP A 70 6.15 -10.64 29.03
CA ASP A 70 7.31 -10.93 28.18
C ASP A 70 7.26 -10.09 26.91
N TRP A 71 6.08 -9.95 26.30
CA TRP A 71 5.88 -9.20 25.08
C TRP A 71 6.21 -7.71 25.23
N LYS A 72 5.81 -7.13 26.36
CA LYS A 72 6.15 -5.75 26.71
C LYS A 72 7.66 -5.50 26.70
N MET A 73 8.44 -6.43 27.26
CA MET A 73 9.90 -6.36 27.24
C MET A 73 10.47 -6.55 25.83
N ILE A 74 9.95 -7.53 25.06
CA ILE A 74 10.35 -7.76 23.67
C ILE A 74 10.19 -6.49 22.84
N ARG A 75 9.06 -5.77 22.99
CA ARG A 75 8.81 -4.49 22.31
C ARG A 75 9.87 -3.43 22.66
N VAL A 76 10.16 -3.28 23.96
CA VAL A 76 11.20 -2.34 24.43
C VAL A 76 12.56 -2.66 23.82
N MET A 77 12.92 -3.94 23.76
CA MET A 77 14.17 -4.42 23.12
C MET A 77 14.16 -4.18 21.60
N ALA A 78 12.99 -4.27 20.96
CA ALA A 78 12.80 -4.02 19.52
C ALA A 78 12.61 -2.52 19.18
N GLY A 79 12.85 -1.62 20.10
CA GLY A 79 12.88 -0.17 19.88
C GLY A 79 11.59 0.58 20.17
N ARG A 80 10.57 -0.06 20.79
CA ARG A 80 9.28 0.58 21.12
C ARG A 80 8.77 0.19 22.50
N ASP A 81 8.30 1.16 23.27
CA ASP A 81 7.71 0.90 24.57
C ASP A 81 6.20 0.60 24.49
N TYR A 82 5.57 0.57 25.67
CA TYR A 82 4.13 0.39 25.85
C TYR A 82 3.29 1.46 25.11
N TRP A 83 3.76 2.71 25.08
CA TRP A 83 3.07 3.84 24.42
C TRP A 83 3.35 3.91 22.91
N GLY A 84 4.28 3.11 22.41
CA GLY A 84 4.78 3.17 21.04
C GLY A 84 5.95 4.15 20.86
N ASP A 85 6.43 4.76 21.95
CA ASP A 85 7.55 5.68 21.93
C ASP A 85 8.87 4.94 21.67
N VAL A 86 9.83 5.67 21.10
CA VAL A 86 11.16 5.13 20.75
C VAL A 86 11.95 4.78 22.01
N THR A 87 12.50 3.59 22.06
CA THR A 87 13.45 3.15 23.08
C THR A 87 14.87 3.01 22.48
N LYS A 88 15.86 2.70 23.35
CA LYS A 88 17.24 2.41 22.92
C LYS A 88 17.43 0.94 22.50
N GLY A 89 16.35 0.18 22.32
CA GLY A 89 16.41 -1.24 21.96
C GLY A 89 17.01 -1.44 20.57
N ASN A 90 17.90 -2.45 20.47
CA ASN A 90 18.63 -2.78 19.25
C ASN A 90 18.30 -4.18 18.73
N LEU A 91 17.22 -4.81 19.23
CA LEU A 91 16.82 -6.15 18.80
C LEU A 91 16.40 -6.13 17.33
N SER A 92 17.20 -6.76 16.49
CA SER A 92 17.01 -6.86 15.04
C SER A 92 16.63 -8.27 14.57
N VAL A 93 17.00 -9.30 15.33
CA VAL A 93 16.68 -10.69 15.04
C VAL A 93 15.96 -11.30 16.24
N LEU A 94 14.74 -11.78 16.03
CA LEU A 94 13.95 -12.45 17.07
C LEU A 94 13.47 -13.82 16.57
N ASP A 95 13.84 -14.86 17.33
CA ASP A 95 13.40 -16.23 17.06
C ASP A 95 12.43 -16.71 18.14
N LEU A 96 11.16 -16.80 17.77
CA LEU A 96 10.07 -17.33 18.59
C LEU A 96 9.61 -18.72 18.11
N SER A 97 10.34 -19.37 17.20
CA SER A 97 9.92 -20.64 16.60
C SER A 97 9.62 -21.77 17.61
N GLU A 98 10.30 -21.75 18.75
CA GLU A 98 10.10 -22.69 19.87
C GLU A 98 9.35 -22.05 21.06
N ALA A 99 8.80 -20.86 20.86
CA ALA A 99 7.94 -20.22 21.84
C ALA A 99 6.49 -20.67 21.68
N LYS A 100 5.71 -20.51 22.76
CA LYS A 100 4.25 -20.65 22.76
C LYS A 100 3.62 -19.40 23.36
N ILE A 101 2.84 -18.68 22.55
CA ILE A 101 2.10 -17.51 23.04
C ILE A 101 0.90 -17.99 23.84
N VAL A 102 0.76 -17.50 25.07
CA VAL A 102 -0.34 -17.84 25.96
C VAL A 102 -1.03 -16.59 26.47
N ASN A 103 -2.30 -16.71 26.78
CA ASN A 103 -3.11 -15.65 27.38
C ASN A 103 -2.52 -15.21 28.75
N GLY A 104 -2.70 -13.92 29.08
CA GLY A 104 -2.35 -13.34 30.39
C GLY A 104 -1.12 -12.45 30.34
N GLY A 105 -0.62 -12.10 31.55
CA GLY A 105 0.44 -11.11 31.72
C GLY A 105 -0.09 -9.67 31.63
N ASP A 106 0.84 -8.73 31.52
CA ASP A 106 0.52 -7.30 31.40
C ASP A 106 -0.03 -6.95 30.02
N GLU A 107 -0.75 -5.85 29.96
CA GLU A 107 -1.01 -5.14 28.71
C GLU A 107 0.33 -4.72 28.09
N TYR A 108 0.56 -5.09 26.82
CA TYR A 108 1.85 -4.84 26.16
C TYR A 108 1.83 -3.60 25.27
N PHE A 109 0.64 -3.09 24.92
CA PHE A 109 0.47 -1.85 24.14
C PHE A 109 -0.77 -1.10 24.64
N VAL A 110 -0.72 0.23 24.62
CA VAL A 110 -1.79 1.12 25.07
C VAL A 110 -3.10 0.87 24.34
N GLY A 111 -4.20 0.75 25.07
CA GLY A 111 -5.53 0.54 24.48
C GLY A 111 -6.17 -0.80 24.78
N GLY A 112 -5.56 -1.61 25.67
CA GLY A 112 -6.11 -2.89 26.11
C GLY A 112 -5.59 -4.10 25.36
N ASP A 113 -4.39 -4.01 24.76
CA ASP A 113 -3.81 -5.11 24.00
C ASP A 113 -3.08 -6.11 24.92
N TYR A 114 -3.66 -7.29 25.04
CA TYR A 114 -3.15 -8.43 25.79
C TYR A 114 -2.83 -9.59 24.86
N THR A 115 -1.94 -10.49 25.29
CA THR A 115 -1.71 -11.72 24.53
C THR A 115 -2.90 -12.66 24.60
N SER A 116 -3.17 -13.33 23.49
CA SER A 116 -4.13 -14.43 23.37
C SER A 116 -3.41 -15.70 22.92
N ASN A 117 -3.98 -16.86 23.26
CA ASN A 117 -3.36 -18.13 22.89
C ASN A 117 -3.16 -18.24 21.39
N ASP A 118 -1.94 -18.59 21.00
CA ASP A 118 -1.58 -18.91 19.63
C ASP A 118 -1.94 -17.79 18.60
N GLN A 119 -1.84 -16.52 19.01
CA GLN A 119 -2.08 -15.35 18.16
C GLN A 119 -0.92 -14.35 18.23
N ILE A 120 -0.57 -13.74 17.11
CA ILE A 120 0.15 -12.47 17.11
C ILE A 120 -0.89 -11.38 17.33
N GLY A 121 -0.93 -10.80 18.50
CA GLY A 121 -1.96 -9.83 18.91
C GLY A 121 -1.87 -8.51 18.15
N SER A 122 -2.89 -7.65 18.34
CA SER A 122 -2.92 -6.33 17.76
C SER A 122 -1.70 -5.51 18.22
N TYR A 123 -1.11 -4.74 17.31
CA TYR A 123 0.03 -3.86 17.57
C TYR A 123 1.25 -4.55 18.22
N ALA A 124 1.36 -5.88 18.14
CA ALA A 124 2.41 -6.66 18.78
C ALA A 124 3.83 -6.17 18.49
N PHE A 125 4.10 -5.77 17.22
CA PHE A 125 5.37 -5.20 16.76
C PHE A 125 5.20 -3.81 16.14
N TYR A 126 4.16 -3.07 16.53
CA TYR A 126 3.89 -1.74 15.99
C TYR A 126 5.13 -0.84 16.03
N ASN A 127 5.51 -0.33 14.85
CA ASN A 127 6.67 0.53 14.62
C ASN A 127 8.05 -0.06 15.05
N CYS A 128 8.16 -1.37 15.25
CA CYS A 128 9.46 -2.02 15.51
C CYS A 128 10.32 -2.04 14.23
N SER A 129 10.69 -0.85 13.74
CA SER A 129 11.39 -0.66 12.46
C SER A 129 12.81 -1.21 12.42
N GLY A 130 13.44 -1.45 13.57
CA GLY A 130 14.75 -2.09 13.69
C GLY A 130 14.73 -3.60 13.52
N LEU A 131 13.54 -4.23 13.60
CA LEU A 131 13.42 -5.68 13.47
C LEU A 131 13.57 -6.08 12.00
N THR A 132 14.62 -6.85 11.68
CA THR A 132 14.95 -7.27 10.31
C THR A 132 14.60 -8.72 10.03
N SER A 133 14.56 -9.56 11.07
CA SER A 133 14.25 -10.99 10.96
C SER A 133 13.40 -11.44 12.15
N LEU A 134 12.32 -12.16 11.85
CA LEU A 134 11.43 -12.73 12.85
C LEU A 134 11.00 -14.14 12.45
N ASN A 135 11.18 -15.10 13.36
CA ASN A 135 10.58 -16.43 13.28
C ASN A 135 9.42 -16.49 14.26
N ILE A 136 8.21 -16.71 13.77
CA ILE A 136 7.01 -16.86 14.59
C ILE A 136 6.70 -18.34 14.87
N PRO A 137 6.00 -18.67 15.98
CA PRO A 137 5.68 -20.06 16.33
C PRO A 137 4.77 -20.73 15.29
N ALA A 138 4.99 -22.02 15.04
CA ALA A 138 4.19 -22.78 14.06
C ALA A 138 2.71 -22.91 14.42
N GLY A 139 2.35 -22.75 15.71
CA GLY A 139 0.98 -22.85 16.19
C GLY A 139 0.13 -21.59 16.03
N ILE A 140 0.65 -20.51 15.44
CA ILE A 140 -0.09 -19.25 15.29
C ILE A 140 -1.25 -19.42 14.30
N THR A 141 -2.43 -18.92 14.68
CA THR A 141 -3.68 -19.04 13.91
C THR A 141 -4.19 -17.73 13.33
N SER A 142 -3.74 -16.59 13.86
CA SER A 142 -4.14 -15.26 13.37
C SER A 142 -3.10 -14.18 13.61
N ILE A 143 -3.15 -13.14 12.77
CA ILE A 143 -2.38 -11.91 12.90
C ILE A 143 -3.37 -10.77 13.15
N GLY A 144 -3.20 -10.06 14.27
CA GLY A 144 -4.07 -8.99 14.73
C GLY A 144 -3.92 -7.66 13.99
N TRP A 145 -4.68 -6.69 14.43
CA TRP A 145 -4.68 -5.31 13.93
C TRP A 145 -3.30 -4.67 14.09
N GLY A 146 -2.75 -4.09 13.02
CA GLY A 146 -1.48 -3.38 13.04
C GLY A 146 -0.32 -4.18 13.63
N ALA A 147 -0.41 -5.52 13.64
CA ALA A 147 0.54 -6.38 14.34
C ALA A 147 2.00 -6.12 13.97
N PHE A 148 2.26 -5.80 12.71
CA PHE A 148 3.57 -5.44 12.14
C PHE A 148 3.58 -4.06 11.50
N GLU A 149 2.57 -3.20 11.78
CA GLU A 149 2.51 -1.87 11.18
C GLU A 149 3.81 -1.10 11.48
N GLY A 150 4.43 -0.53 10.43
CA GLY A 150 5.67 0.22 10.53
C GLY A 150 6.95 -0.60 10.76
N CYS A 151 6.90 -1.94 10.65
CA CYS A 151 8.09 -2.78 10.69
C CYS A 151 8.89 -2.67 9.38
N SER A 152 9.39 -1.47 9.08
CA SER A 152 10.05 -1.16 7.81
C SER A 152 11.38 -1.88 7.58
N GLY A 153 12.03 -2.38 8.64
CA GLY A 153 13.24 -3.18 8.55
C GLY A 153 13.02 -4.66 8.21
N LEU A 154 11.77 -5.16 8.37
CA LEU A 154 11.47 -6.58 8.17
C LEU A 154 11.54 -6.91 6.68
N THR A 155 12.48 -7.79 6.29
CA THR A 155 12.74 -8.11 4.88
C THR A 155 11.98 -9.33 4.39
N SER A 156 11.68 -10.26 5.27
CA SER A 156 10.90 -11.47 5.00
C SER A 156 10.23 -11.98 6.27
N LEU A 157 9.11 -12.68 6.12
CA LEU A 157 8.42 -13.34 7.22
C LEU A 157 7.79 -14.64 6.71
N ASN A 158 8.05 -15.74 7.40
CA ASN A 158 7.39 -17.01 7.14
C ASN A 158 6.14 -17.11 8.00
N LEU A 159 4.98 -17.20 7.35
CA LEU A 159 3.70 -17.36 8.00
C LEU A 159 3.37 -18.86 8.14
N PRO A 160 3.03 -19.36 9.36
CA PRO A 160 2.62 -20.74 9.57
C PRO A 160 1.32 -21.10 8.84
N ASP A 161 1.18 -22.36 8.45
CA ASP A 161 0.02 -22.88 7.71
C ASP A 161 -1.31 -22.75 8.48
N GLY A 162 -1.26 -22.61 9.80
CA GLY A 162 -2.43 -22.44 10.66
C GLY A 162 -3.12 -21.08 10.58
N ILE A 163 -2.50 -20.09 9.93
CA ILE A 163 -3.07 -18.73 9.84
C ILE A 163 -4.26 -18.72 8.86
N THR A 164 -5.41 -18.21 9.35
CA THR A 164 -6.65 -18.12 8.56
C THR A 164 -7.05 -16.67 8.24
N SER A 165 -6.50 -15.68 8.94
CA SER A 165 -6.82 -14.26 8.74
C SER A 165 -5.64 -13.34 8.98
N ILE A 166 -5.61 -12.25 8.22
CA ILE A 166 -4.68 -11.12 8.38
C ILE A 166 -5.52 -9.89 8.72
N GLY A 167 -5.26 -9.29 9.87
CA GLY A 167 -6.00 -8.15 10.42
C GLY A 167 -5.82 -6.85 9.64
N VAL A 168 -6.64 -5.86 9.97
CA VAL A 168 -6.56 -4.50 9.41
C VAL A 168 -5.16 -3.91 9.66
N ASN A 169 -4.55 -3.32 8.64
CA ASN A 169 -3.22 -2.71 8.70
C ASN A 169 -2.09 -3.64 9.20
N ALA A 170 -2.28 -4.97 9.17
CA ALA A 170 -1.36 -5.90 9.84
C ALA A 170 0.10 -5.74 9.41
N PHE A 171 0.38 -5.45 8.14
CA PHE A 171 1.71 -5.19 7.57
C PHE A 171 1.86 -3.79 7.00
N LYS A 172 0.99 -2.85 7.37
CA LYS A 172 1.05 -1.48 6.85
C LYS A 172 2.43 -0.86 7.09
N GLY A 173 3.02 -0.28 6.04
CA GLY A 173 4.34 0.35 6.12
C GLY A 173 5.51 -0.60 6.30
N CYS A 174 5.34 -1.92 6.08
CA CYS A 174 6.45 -2.87 6.01
C CYS A 174 7.23 -2.70 4.69
N SER A 175 7.83 -1.54 4.50
CA SER A 175 8.47 -1.14 3.24
C SER A 175 9.71 -1.98 2.88
N GLY A 176 10.35 -2.63 3.86
CA GLY A 176 11.46 -3.55 3.64
C GLY A 176 11.05 -4.96 3.20
N LEU A 177 9.75 -5.30 3.32
CA LEU A 177 9.26 -6.65 3.01
C LEU A 177 9.27 -6.87 1.51
N THR A 178 10.20 -7.72 1.03
CA THR A 178 10.40 -7.98 -0.40
C THR A 178 9.61 -9.16 -0.91
N SER A 179 9.32 -10.11 -0.02
CA SER A 179 8.53 -11.30 -0.34
C SER A 179 7.74 -11.78 0.87
N LEU A 180 6.55 -12.30 0.61
CA LEU A 180 5.71 -12.94 1.61
C LEU A 180 4.94 -14.10 0.96
N THR A 181 4.98 -15.26 1.60
CA THR A 181 4.14 -16.40 1.20
C THR A 181 2.92 -16.45 2.11
N LEU A 182 1.73 -16.38 1.53
CA LEU A 182 0.47 -16.50 2.25
C LEU A 182 0.07 -17.96 2.35
N PRO A 183 -0.19 -18.50 3.56
CA PRO A 183 -0.72 -19.86 3.73
C PRO A 183 -2.04 -20.09 3.01
N ALA A 184 -2.25 -21.30 2.52
CA ALA A 184 -3.46 -21.67 1.78
C ALA A 184 -4.76 -21.55 2.60
N GLY A 185 -4.66 -21.59 3.92
CA GLY A 185 -5.78 -21.46 4.87
C GLY A 185 -6.33 -20.03 5.00
N ILE A 186 -5.65 -19.01 4.47
CA ILE A 186 -6.12 -17.62 4.58
C ILE A 186 -7.35 -17.43 3.69
N THR A 187 -8.43 -16.97 4.31
CA THR A 187 -9.70 -16.63 3.64
C THR A 187 -10.05 -15.14 3.73
N ILE A 188 -9.40 -14.39 4.63
CA ILE A 188 -9.67 -12.98 4.87
C ILE A 188 -8.36 -12.19 4.90
N ILE A 189 -8.28 -11.17 4.08
CA ILE A 189 -7.28 -10.11 4.13
C ILE A 189 -8.03 -8.80 4.34
N CYS A 190 -7.84 -8.20 5.52
CA CYS A 190 -8.58 -7.01 5.90
C CYS A 190 -8.05 -5.73 5.22
N GLU A 191 -8.78 -4.63 5.44
CA GLU A 191 -8.44 -3.28 4.97
C GLU A 191 -7.00 -2.89 5.34
N GLY A 192 -6.28 -2.27 4.40
CA GLY A 192 -4.92 -1.74 4.59
C GLY A 192 -3.85 -2.78 4.92
N ALA A 193 -4.16 -4.08 4.86
CA ALA A 193 -3.29 -5.14 5.40
C ALA A 193 -1.85 -5.08 4.90
N PHE A 194 -1.61 -4.62 3.66
CA PHE A 194 -0.29 -4.44 3.04
C PHE A 194 -0.04 -3.01 2.55
N SER A 195 -0.87 -2.02 3.01
CA SER A 195 -0.68 -0.62 2.61
C SER A 195 0.76 -0.16 2.88
N GLY A 196 1.41 0.48 1.90
CA GLY A 196 2.79 0.96 2.01
C GLY A 196 3.88 -0.11 2.02
N CYS A 197 3.58 -1.38 1.68
CA CYS A 197 4.59 -2.41 1.47
C CYS A 197 5.34 -2.19 0.14
N SER A 198 6.05 -1.07 0.03
CA SER A 198 6.68 -0.62 -1.22
C SER A 198 7.81 -1.52 -1.72
N GLY A 199 8.39 -2.34 -0.85
CA GLY A 199 9.41 -3.33 -1.21
C GLY A 199 8.84 -4.63 -1.80
N LEU A 200 7.54 -4.90 -1.61
CA LEU A 200 6.91 -6.14 -2.04
C LEU A 200 6.82 -6.21 -3.57
N THR A 201 7.50 -7.19 -4.18
CA THR A 201 7.60 -7.29 -5.64
C THR A 201 6.54 -8.19 -6.26
N SER A 202 6.10 -9.20 -5.53
CA SER A 202 5.06 -10.13 -5.98
C SER A 202 4.30 -10.74 -4.81
N LEU A 203 3.04 -11.10 -5.02
CA LEU A 203 2.24 -11.81 -4.04
C LEU A 203 1.27 -12.76 -4.76
N ASN A 204 1.11 -13.97 -4.22
CA ASN A 204 0.10 -14.92 -4.65
C ASN A 204 -1.01 -14.98 -3.60
N LEU A 205 -2.23 -14.60 -3.98
CA LEU A 205 -3.38 -14.70 -3.09
C LEU A 205 -3.89 -16.15 -3.06
N PRO A 206 -4.14 -16.72 -1.86
CA PRO A 206 -4.67 -18.07 -1.73
C PRO A 206 -6.04 -18.26 -2.39
N ALA A 207 -6.31 -19.47 -2.85
CA ALA A 207 -7.55 -19.82 -3.56
C ALA A 207 -8.84 -19.64 -2.71
N GLY A 208 -8.71 -19.54 -1.38
CA GLY A 208 -9.84 -19.31 -0.47
C GLY A 208 -10.28 -17.84 -0.35
N ILE A 209 -9.51 -16.88 -0.90
CA ILE A 209 -9.82 -15.46 -0.81
C ILE A 209 -11.02 -15.09 -1.69
N THR A 210 -12.05 -14.49 -1.10
CA THR A 210 -13.26 -14.03 -1.81
C THR A 210 -13.34 -12.51 -1.90
N SER A 211 -12.59 -11.78 -1.05
CA SER A 211 -12.58 -10.32 -1.03
C SER A 211 -11.19 -9.75 -0.74
N ILE A 212 -10.87 -8.62 -1.35
CA ILE A 212 -9.76 -7.74 -1.01
C ILE A 212 -10.36 -6.50 -0.35
N GLY A 213 -9.94 -6.18 0.87
CA GLY A 213 -10.38 -4.99 1.61
C GLY A 213 -9.96 -3.68 0.94
N GLY A 214 -10.52 -2.56 1.41
CA GLY A 214 -10.09 -1.24 0.95
C GLY A 214 -8.62 -0.98 1.26
N ASN A 215 -7.92 -0.22 0.40
CA ASN A 215 -6.53 0.19 0.58
C ASN A 215 -5.53 -0.97 0.86
N THR A 216 -5.92 -2.23 0.58
CA THR A 216 -5.11 -3.40 0.96
C THR A 216 -3.69 -3.34 0.42
N PHE A 217 -3.50 -2.89 -0.82
CA PHE A 217 -2.20 -2.74 -1.48
C PHE A 217 -1.86 -1.29 -1.80
N GLU A 218 -2.52 -0.33 -1.13
CA GLU A 218 -2.22 1.10 -1.31
C GLU A 218 -0.71 1.36 -1.13
N GLY A 219 -0.10 2.08 -2.07
CA GLY A 219 1.33 2.41 -2.02
C GLY A 219 2.29 1.24 -2.17
N CYS A 220 1.82 0.05 -2.59
CA CYS A 220 2.71 -1.07 -2.95
C CYS A 220 3.42 -0.82 -4.28
N SER A 221 4.24 0.23 -4.33
CA SER A 221 4.86 0.72 -5.57
C SER A 221 5.85 -0.26 -6.21
N GLY A 222 6.41 -1.19 -5.44
CA GLY A 222 7.29 -2.25 -5.92
C GLY A 222 6.55 -3.46 -6.52
N LEU A 223 5.22 -3.55 -6.31
CA LEU A 223 4.45 -4.73 -6.73
C LEU A 223 4.32 -4.77 -8.26
N THR A 224 5.04 -5.69 -8.89
CA THR A 224 5.05 -5.87 -10.36
C THR A 224 4.06 -6.92 -10.82
N SER A 225 3.73 -7.89 -9.96
CA SER A 225 2.79 -8.96 -10.27
C SER A 225 1.97 -9.38 -9.05
N LEU A 226 0.69 -9.65 -9.28
CA LEU A 226 -0.24 -10.18 -8.29
C LEU A 226 -1.08 -11.30 -8.92
N THR A 227 -1.05 -12.49 -8.32
CA THR A 227 -1.93 -13.57 -8.73
C THR A 227 -3.23 -13.49 -7.95
N ILE A 228 -4.34 -13.24 -8.66
CA ILE A 228 -5.69 -13.17 -8.09
C ILE A 228 -6.41 -14.49 -8.32
N PRO A 229 -6.99 -15.13 -7.28
CA PRO A 229 -7.72 -16.38 -7.43
C PRO A 229 -9.09 -16.16 -8.09
N SER A 230 -9.60 -17.21 -8.77
CA SER A 230 -10.92 -17.19 -9.41
C SER A 230 -12.10 -17.05 -8.43
N SER A 231 -11.87 -17.31 -7.16
CA SER A 231 -12.84 -17.14 -6.06
C SER A 231 -13.15 -15.69 -5.71
N LEU A 232 -12.28 -14.73 -6.12
CA LEU A 232 -12.44 -13.33 -5.75
C LEU A 232 -13.68 -12.71 -6.41
N THR A 233 -14.54 -12.08 -5.60
CA THR A 233 -15.78 -11.43 -6.02
C THR A 233 -15.85 -9.95 -5.72
N THR A 234 -15.00 -9.45 -4.81
CA THR A 234 -14.99 -8.04 -4.41
C THR A 234 -13.59 -7.47 -4.26
N ILE A 235 -13.42 -6.23 -4.72
CA ILE A 235 -12.21 -5.43 -4.54
C ILE A 235 -12.66 -4.09 -3.97
N GLY A 236 -12.15 -3.72 -2.79
CA GLY A 236 -12.55 -2.52 -2.09
C GLY A 236 -11.96 -1.23 -2.65
N PHE A 237 -12.44 -0.11 -2.11
CA PHE A 237 -11.95 1.24 -2.38
C PHE A 237 -10.42 1.32 -2.29
N GLY A 238 -9.79 1.97 -3.27
CA GLY A 238 -8.34 2.23 -3.25
C GLY A 238 -7.45 0.99 -3.14
N ALA A 239 -7.97 -0.22 -3.41
CA ALA A 239 -7.25 -1.46 -3.11
C ALA A 239 -5.87 -1.55 -3.75
N PHE A 240 -5.64 -0.90 -4.89
CA PHE A 240 -4.36 -0.83 -5.61
C PHE A 240 -3.88 0.62 -5.80
N ASP A 241 -4.37 1.58 -5.00
CA ASP A 241 -3.94 2.98 -5.09
C ASP A 241 -2.41 3.08 -4.98
N GLY A 242 -1.77 3.78 -5.93
CA GLY A 242 -0.33 3.97 -5.97
C GLY A 242 0.51 2.70 -6.26
N CYS A 243 -0.10 1.61 -6.74
CA CYS A 243 0.65 0.44 -7.22
C CYS A 243 1.35 0.74 -8.56
N SER A 244 2.28 1.68 -8.56
CA SER A 244 2.93 2.18 -9.76
C SER A 244 3.83 1.17 -10.49
N GLY A 245 4.26 0.11 -9.80
CA GLY A 245 5.03 -0.99 -10.39
C GLY A 245 4.18 -2.03 -11.13
N LEU A 246 2.86 -2.05 -10.89
CA LEU A 246 1.97 -3.07 -11.46
C LEU A 246 1.80 -2.83 -12.96
N THR A 247 2.25 -3.79 -13.79
CA THR A 247 2.25 -3.63 -15.24
C THR A 247 1.02 -4.23 -15.92
N SER A 248 0.46 -5.28 -15.34
CA SER A 248 -0.73 -5.93 -15.85
C SER A 248 -1.52 -6.63 -14.73
N LEU A 249 -2.84 -6.72 -14.90
CA LEU A 249 -3.70 -7.45 -13.99
C LEU A 249 -4.87 -8.05 -14.77
N THR A 250 -5.22 -9.29 -14.42
CA THR A 250 -6.44 -9.95 -14.91
C THR A 250 -7.40 -10.15 -13.76
N LEU A 251 -8.60 -9.57 -13.85
CA LEU A 251 -9.64 -9.72 -12.85
C LEU A 251 -10.50 -10.95 -13.15
N PRO A 252 -10.86 -11.76 -12.12
CA PRO A 252 -11.70 -12.94 -12.32
C PRO A 252 -13.15 -12.59 -12.65
N ALA A 253 -13.85 -13.51 -13.27
CA ALA A 253 -15.22 -13.35 -13.75
C ALA A 253 -16.25 -12.99 -12.65
N GLY A 254 -15.93 -13.29 -11.38
CA GLY A 254 -16.79 -12.98 -10.24
C GLY A 254 -16.86 -11.50 -9.87
N ILE A 255 -15.95 -10.66 -10.38
CA ILE A 255 -15.94 -9.21 -10.11
C ILE A 255 -17.04 -8.54 -10.91
N THR A 256 -17.93 -7.80 -10.23
CA THR A 256 -19.07 -7.10 -10.85
C THR A 256 -18.97 -5.58 -10.78
N SER A 257 -18.02 -5.04 -10.03
CA SER A 257 -17.77 -3.60 -9.92
C SER A 257 -16.29 -3.30 -9.70
N ILE A 258 -15.86 -2.14 -10.18
CA ILE A 258 -14.60 -1.49 -9.79
C ILE A 258 -14.98 -0.33 -8.88
N ASP A 259 -14.52 -0.34 -7.64
CA ASP A 259 -14.84 0.70 -6.66
C ASP A 259 -14.05 1.99 -6.93
N ASN A 260 -14.37 3.06 -6.17
CA ASN A 260 -13.67 4.34 -6.29
C ASN A 260 -12.15 4.15 -6.04
N ALA A 261 -11.33 4.87 -6.79
CA ALA A 261 -9.88 4.91 -6.66
C ALA A 261 -9.17 3.53 -6.70
N THR A 262 -9.84 2.44 -7.13
CA THR A 262 -9.26 1.09 -7.08
C THR A 262 -7.87 1.01 -7.69
N PHE A 263 -7.62 1.67 -8.84
CA PHE A 263 -6.34 1.72 -9.55
C PHE A 263 -5.79 3.14 -9.63
N TYR A 264 -6.11 4.01 -8.67
CA TYR A 264 -5.60 5.38 -8.63
C TYR A 264 -4.07 5.35 -8.65
N GLY A 265 -3.43 6.16 -9.50
CA GLY A 265 -1.98 6.26 -9.57
C GLY A 265 -1.21 5.00 -10.02
N CYS A 266 -1.90 3.98 -10.57
CA CYS A 266 -1.25 2.81 -11.15
C CYS A 266 -0.55 3.18 -12.48
N SER A 267 0.47 4.03 -12.40
CA SER A 267 1.12 4.62 -13.60
C SER A 267 1.87 3.61 -14.46
N GLY A 268 2.28 2.47 -13.91
CA GLY A 268 2.92 1.38 -14.64
C GLY A 268 1.95 0.44 -15.36
N LEU A 269 0.63 0.54 -15.08
CA LEU A 269 -0.36 -0.38 -15.61
C LEU A 269 -0.56 -0.16 -17.13
N THR A 270 -0.04 -1.06 -17.94
CA THR A 270 -0.14 -1.00 -19.41
C THR A 270 -1.33 -1.76 -19.96
N SER A 271 -1.77 -2.79 -19.24
CA SER A 271 -2.94 -3.59 -19.64
C SER A 271 -3.75 -4.06 -18.44
N LEU A 272 -5.08 -4.00 -18.58
CA LEU A 272 -6.03 -4.50 -17.60
C LEU A 272 -7.16 -5.23 -18.33
N THR A 273 -7.44 -6.46 -17.92
CA THR A 273 -8.59 -7.20 -18.44
C THR A 273 -9.73 -7.12 -17.45
N LEU A 274 -10.81 -6.46 -17.86
CA LEU A 274 -12.06 -6.37 -17.10
C LEU A 274 -13.00 -7.51 -17.49
N PRO A 275 -13.59 -8.26 -16.52
CA PRO A 275 -14.58 -9.29 -16.83
C PRO A 275 -15.89 -8.69 -17.37
N ALA A 276 -16.57 -9.44 -18.24
CA ALA A 276 -17.81 -9.00 -18.88
C ALA A 276 -18.95 -8.68 -17.88
N GLY A 277 -18.89 -9.21 -16.67
CA GLY A 277 -19.89 -9.01 -15.61
C GLY A 277 -19.83 -7.63 -14.91
N ILE A 278 -18.84 -6.79 -15.21
CA ILE A 278 -18.73 -5.47 -14.56
C ILE A 278 -19.86 -4.55 -15.07
N THR A 279 -20.57 -3.97 -14.11
CA THR A 279 -21.70 -3.04 -14.36
C THR A 279 -21.45 -1.62 -13.87
N SER A 280 -20.42 -1.39 -13.06
CA SER A 280 -20.06 -0.07 -12.53
C SER A 280 -18.56 0.13 -12.39
N ILE A 281 -18.12 1.36 -12.64
CA ILE A 281 -16.75 1.86 -12.41
C ILE A 281 -16.86 3.13 -11.59
N GLY A 282 -16.23 3.15 -10.43
CA GLY A 282 -16.27 4.25 -9.48
C GLY A 282 -15.48 5.48 -9.92
N SER A 283 -15.66 6.58 -9.18
CA SER A 283 -14.91 7.82 -9.38
C SER A 283 -13.41 7.58 -9.15
N SER A 284 -12.57 8.25 -9.95
CA SER A 284 -11.12 8.19 -9.90
C SER A 284 -10.54 6.76 -10.03
N ALA A 285 -11.32 5.77 -10.50
CA ALA A 285 -10.92 4.38 -10.52
C ALA A 285 -9.62 4.10 -11.28
N PHE A 286 -9.33 4.91 -12.31
CA PHE A 286 -8.09 4.85 -13.13
C PHE A 286 -7.36 6.19 -13.16
N TYR A 287 -7.58 7.06 -12.17
CA TYR A 287 -6.89 8.35 -12.08
C TYR A 287 -5.37 8.17 -12.17
N GLY A 288 -4.70 8.87 -13.06
CA GLY A 288 -3.24 8.82 -13.21
C GLY A 288 -2.67 7.50 -13.72
N CYS A 289 -3.48 6.60 -14.30
CA CYS A 289 -3.00 5.40 -14.98
C CYS A 289 -2.32 5.78 -16.32
N SER A 290 -1.22 6.50 -16.24
CA SER A 290 -0.53 7.08 -17.41
C SER A 290 0.08 6.05 -18.35
N GLY A 291 0.35 4.83 -17.88
CA GLY A 291 0.83 3.71 -18.68
C GLY A 291 -0.25 3.00 -19.50
N LEU A 292 -1.55 3.21 -19.15
CA LEU A 292 -2.65 2.48 -19.77
C LEU A 292 -2.86 2.96 -21.21
N THR A 293 -2.61 2.09 -22.18
CA THR A 293 -2.67 2.46 -23.62
C THR A 293 -4.05 2.22 -24.22
N SER A 294 -4.78 1.24 -23.70
CA SER A 294 -6.14 0.90 -24.13
C SER A 294 -6.89 0.19 -23.00
N LEU A 295 -8.21 0.31 -22.97
CA LEU A 295 -9.07 -0.43 -22.07
C LEU A 295 -10.38 -0.76 -22.77
N THR A 296 -10.82 -2.02 -22.66
CA THR A 296 -12.14 -2.43 -23.13
C THR A 296 -13.12 -2.39 -21.98
N LEU A 297 -14.13 -1.52 -22.09
CA LEU A 297 -15.20 -1.43 -21.09
C LEU A 297 -16.29 -2.47 -21.39
N PRO A 298 -16.76 -3.24 -20.39
CA PRO A 298 -17.86 -4.17 -20.54
C PRO A 298 -19.19 -3.51 -20.92
N ALA A 299 -20.02 -4.21 -21.68
CA ALA A 299 -21.30 -3.69 -22.20
C ALA A 299 -22.30 -3.28 -21.10
N GLY A 300 -22.16 -3.80 -19.88
CA GLY A 300 -23.00 -3.52 -18.73
C GLY A 300 -22.78 -2.13 -18.10
N ILE A 301 -21.71 -1.41 -18.49
CA ILE A 301 -21.41 -0.07 -17.94
C ILE A 301 -22.40 0.95 -18.49
N THR A 302 -23.05 1.69 -17.57
CA THR A 302 -24.06 2.72 -17.90
C THR A 302 -23.59 4.15 -17.60
N SER A 303 -22.50 4.31 -16.87
CA SER A 303 -21.94 5.64 -16.54
C SER A 303 -20.43 5.57 -16.35
N ILE A 304 -19.76 6.68 -16.61
CA ILE A 304 -18.35 6.94 -16.23
C ILE A 304 -18.39 7.93 -15.08
N GLY A 305 -17.74 7.62 -13.96
CA GLY A 305 -17.67 8.46 -12.76
C GLY A 305 -16.85 9.73 -12.96
N HIS A 306 -16.79 10.56 -11.90
CA HIS A 306 -15.91 11.74 -11.88
C HIS A 306 -14.43 11.29 -11.90
N ASP A 307 -13.60 12.01 -12.62
CA ASP A 307 -12.13 11.85 -12.65
C ASP A 307 -11.68 10.42 -13.02
N THR A 308 -12.57 9.57 -13.58
CA THR A 308 -12.31 8.12 -13.75
C THR A 308 -11.04 7.84 -14.53
N PHE A 309 -10.78 8.57 -15.62
CA PHE A 309 -9.59 8.44 -16.46
C PHE A 309 -8.73 9.72 -16.44
N TYR A 310 -8.88 10.57 -15.40
CA TYR A 310 -8.04 11.75 -15.26
C TYR A 310 -6.56 11.40 -15.37
N GLY A 311 -5.79 12.11 -16.20
CA GLY A 311 -4.35 11.90 -16.35
C GLY A 311 -3.94 10.56 -16.97
N CYS A 312 -4.86 9.83 -17.61
CA CYS A 312 -4.52 8.65 -18.41
C CYS A 312 -3.83 9.07 -19.73
N SER A 313 -2.67 9.68 -19.62
CA SER A 313 -1.97 10.30 -20.76
C SER A 313 -1.48 9.31 -21.82
N GLY A 314 -1.32 8.04 -21.47
CA GLY A 314 -0.99 6.95 -22.39
C GLY A 314 -2.18 6.41 -23.17
N LEU A 315 -3.44 6.73 -22.76
CA LEU A 315 -4.62 6.16 -23.36
C LEU A 315 -4.84 6.72 -24.76
N THR A 316 -4.59 5.91 -25.77
CA THR A 316 -4.70 6.32 -27.19
C THR A 316 -6.08 6.08 -27.76
N SER A 317 -6.79 5.07 -27.24
CA SER A 317 -8.14 4.72 -27.68
C SER A 317 -8.96 4.12 -26.53
N LEU A 318 -10.24 4.45 -26.52
CA LEU A 318 -11.23 3.88 -25.61
C LEU A 318 -12.55 3.68 -26.34
N THR A 319 -13.13 2.50 -26.23
CA THR A 319 -14.47 2.24 -26.76
C THR A 319 -15.47 2.32 -25.61
N LEU A 320 -16.40 3.29 -25.70
CA LEU A 320 -17.49 3.43 -24.75
C LEU A 320 -18.66 2.54 -25.14
N PRO A 321 -19.20 1.70 -24.23
CA PRO A 321 -20.41 0.92 -24.49
C PRO A 321 -21.62 1.80 -24.85
N ALA A 322 -22.50 1.29 -25.73
CA ALA A 322 -23.69 2.02 -26.17
C ALA A 322 -24.67 2.37 -25.03
N GLY A 323 -24.62 1.64 -23.93
CA GLY A 323 -25.45 1.85 -22.75
C GLY A 323 -25.07 3.05 -21.87
N ILE A 324 -23.94 3.70 -22.14
CA ILE A 324 -23.49 4.84 -21.32
C ILE A 324 -24.42 6.05 -21.58
N THR A 325 -24.97 6.61 -20.49
CA THR A 325 -25.87 7.76 -20.50
C THR A 325 -25.30 8.98 -19.78
N SER A 326 -24.19 8.83 -19.03
CA SER A 326 -23.54 9.94 -18.32
C SER A 326 -22.03 9.78 -18.25
N ILE A 327 -21.33 10.91 -18.34
CA ILE A 327 -19.87 11.03 -18.15
C ILE A 327 -19.65 12.12 -17.10
N GLY A 328 -18.93 11.77 -16.04
CA GLY A 328 -18.68 12.65 -14.90
C GLY A 328 -17.71 13.80 -15.22
N ARG A 329 -17.66 14.76 -14.27
CA ARG A 329 -16.70 15.87 -14.31
C ARG A 329 -15.28 15.33 -14.47
N SER A 330 -14.45 16.01 -15.28
CA SER A 330 -13.04 15.71 -15.48
C SER A 330 -12.74 14.24 -15.85
N ALA A 331 -13.74 13.51 -16.35
CA ALA A 331 -13.58 12.05 -16.56
C ALA A 331 -12.46 11.67 -17.50
N PHE A 332 -12.08 12.54 -18.44
CA PHE A 332 -10.96 12.38 -19.39
C PHE A 332 -10.01 13.58 -19.36
N GLU A 333 -10.02 14.40 -18.30
CA GLU A 333 -9.10 15.53 -18.17
C GLU A 333 -7.64 15.00 -18.21
N ASP A 334 -6.76 15.70 -18.94
CA ASP A 334 -5.34 15.36 -19.13
C ASP A 334 -5.09 13.99 -19.85
N CYS A 335 -6.08 13.45 -20.55
CA CYS A 335 -5.88 12.31 -21.46
C CYS A 335 -5.22 12.77 -22.78
N SER A 336 -3.98 13.24 -22.69
CA SER A 336 -3.27 13.87 -23.81
C SER A 336 -2.95 12.91 -24.96
N GLY A 337 -2.94 11.60 -24.71
CA GLY A 337 -2.73 10.57 -25.74
C GLY A 337 -3.99 10.20 -26.53
N LEU A 338 -5.19 10.59 -26.04
CA LEU A 338 -6.45 10.19 -26.65
C LEU A 338 -6.65 10.88 -28.00
N THR A 339 -6.65 10.11 -29.10
CA THR A 339 -6.71 10.67 -30.46
C THR A 339 -8.11 10.81 -30.99
N SER A 340 -9.02 9.93 -30.57
CA SER A 340 -10.43 9.95 -30.98
C SER A 340 -11.30 9.26 -29.92
N LEU A 341 -12.54 9.72 -29.82
CA LEU A 341 -13.54 9.06 -28.97
C LEU A 341 -14.92 9.20 -29.63
N THR A 342 -15.67 8.11 -29.65
CA THR A 342 -17.08 8.11 -30.05
C THR A 342 -17.96 8.11 -28.82
N LEU A 343 -18.78 9.14 -28.65
CA LEU A 343 -19.73 9.23 -27.56
C LEU A 343 -21.01 8.47 -27.89
N PRO A 344 -21.54 7.66 -26.95
CA PRO A 344 -22.80 6.95 -27.13
C PRO A 344 -24.00 7.91 -27.30
N ALA A 345 -25.03 7.49 -28.03
CA ALA A 345 -26.22 8.29 -28.31
C ALA A 345 -27.00 8.72 -27.06
N GLY A 346 -26.86 8.01 -25.95
CA GLY A 346 -27.48 8.31 -24.66
C GLY A 346 -26.92 9.53 -23.93
N ILE A 347 -25.78 10.07 -24.37
CA ILE A 347 -25.15 11.24 -23.74
C ILE A 347 -25.89 12.51 -24.15
N THR A 348 -26.35 13.28 -23.17
CA THR A 348 -27.14 14.51 -23.38
C THR A 348 -26.40 15.79 -22.97
N SER A 349 -25.26 15.68 -22.31
CA SER A 349 -24.41 16.82 -21.92
C SER A 349 -22.95 16.44 -21.84
N ILE A 350 -22.05 17.37 -22.09
CA ILE A 350 -20.63 17.27 -21.77
C ILE A 350 -20.39 18.06 -20.47
N GLY A 351 -19.90 17.40 -19.44
CA GLY A 351 -19.69 17.97 -18.10
C GLY A 351 -18.54 18.96 -18.01
N ILE A 352 -18.34 19.49 -16.81
CA ILE A 352 -17.21 20.38 -16.48
C ILE A 352 -15.89 19.64 -16.71
N ARG A 353 -14.96 20.24 -17.48
CA ARG A 353 -13.60 19.78 -17.75
C ARG A 353 -13.51 18.34 -18.28
N THR A 354 -14.60 17.79 -18.83
CA THR A 354 -14.66 16.37 -19.23
C THR A 354 -13.49 15.97 -20.13
N PHE A 355 -13.07 16.81 -21.08
CA PHE A 355 -11.97 16.59 -22.03
C PHE A 355 -10.88 17.68 -21.92
N ARG A 356 -10.78 18.37 -20.78
CA ARG A 356 -9.78 19.41 -20.60
C ARG A 356 -8.39 18.84 -20.84
N ASN A 357 -7.54 19.57 -21.60
CA ASN A 357 -6.15 19.17 -21.95
C ASN A 357 -6.02 17.83 -22.71
N CYS A 358 -7.09 17.36 -23.37
CA CYS A 358 -6.97 16.25 -24.33
C CYS A 358 -6.30 16.74 -25.60
N SER A 359 -5.02 17.11 -25.52
CA SER A 359 -4.28 17.76 -26.61
C SER A 359 -4.09 16.87 -27.85
N GLY A 360 -4.12 15.54 -27.69
CA GLY A 360 -4.06 14.57 -28.79
C GLY A 360 -5.38 14.35 -29.52
N LEU A 361 -6.52 14.87 -28.97
CA LEU A 361 -7.83 14.62 -29.55
C LEU A 361 -8.00 15.39 -30.87
N THR A 362 -7.97 14.67 -31.98
CA THR A 362 -8.08 15.26 -33.32
C THR A 362 -9.50 15.18 -33.89
N SER A 363 -10.31 14.23 -33.40
CA SER A 363 -11.69 14.09 -33.82
C SER A 363 -12.59 13.63 -32.67
N LEU A 364 -13.76 14.24 -32.59
CA LEU A 364 -14.82 13.85 -31.66
C LEU A 364 -16.17 14.01 -32.36
N THR A 365 -16.99 12.98 -32.27
CA THR A 365 -18.36 13.05 -32.75
C THR A 365 -19.30 13.23 -31.56
N LEU A 366 -20.03 14.35 -31.52
CA LEU A 366 -21.06 14.61 -30.52
C LEU A 366 -22.36 13.97 -30.97
N PRO A 367 -23.04 13.19 -30.11
CA PRO A 367 -24.38 12.67 -30.44
C PRO A 367 -25.45 13.78 -30.57
N ALA A 368 -26.44 13.53 -31.39
CA ALA A 368 -27.51 14.50 -31.68
C ALA A 368 -28.31 14.97 -30.43
N GLY A 369 -28.28 14.17 -29.35
CA GLY A 369 -28.94 14.44 -28.08
C GLY A 369 -28.24 15.45 -27.18
N ILE A 370 -27.02 15.91 -27.51
CA ILE A 370 -26.29 16.88 -26.67
C ILE A 370 -26.99 18.22 -26.66
N THR A 371 -27.31 18.73 -25.45
CA THR A 371 -27.97 20.02 -25.25
C THR A 371 -27.08 21.04 -24.56
N SER A 372 -26.02 20.62 -23.86
CA SER A 372 -25.13 21.53 -23.12
C SER A 372 -23.67 21.08 -23.11
N ILE A 373 -22.78 22.08 -23.10
CA ILE A 373 -21.33 21.91 -22.95
C ILE A 373 -20.88 22.71 -21.73
N GLY A 374 -20.29 22.04 -20.76
CA GLY A 374 -19.91 22.58 -19.45
C GLY A 374 -18.67 23.46 -19.50
N TYR A 375 -18.37 24.07 -18.34
CA TYR A 375 -17.21 24.93 -18.13
C TYR A 375 -15.91 24.19 -18.47
N ALA A 376 -15.06 24.82 -19.33
CA ALA A 376 -13.75 24.32 -19.72
C ALA A 376 -13.79 22.87 -20.29
N ALA A 377 -14.91 22.43 -20.85
CA ALA A 377 -15.11 21.04 -21.26
C ALA A 377 -14.08 20.53 -22.26
N PHE A 378 -13.59 21.39 -23.16
CA PHE A 378 -12.56 21.12 -24.18
C PHE A 378 -11.39 22.11 -24.07
N GLU A 379 -11.22 22.80 -22.92
CA GLU A 379 -10.09 23.70 -22.72
C GLU A 379 -8.78 22.95 -22.98
N GLY A 380 -7.87 23.55 -23.78
CA GLY A 380 -6.57 22.97 -24.10
C GLY A 380 -6.61 21.76 -25.06
N CYS A 381 -7.73 21.45 -25.70
CA CYS A 381 -7.79 20.44 -26.77
C CYS A 381 -7.17 20.97 -28.05
N SER A 382 -5.84 21.21 -28.06
CA SER A 382 -5.12 21.85 -29.16
C SER A 382 -5.11 21.01 -30.46
N GLY A 383 -5.32 19.69 -30.37
CA GLY A 383 -5.46 18.83 -31.55
C GLY A 383 -6.84 18.91 -32.23
N LEU A 384 -7.86 19.47 -31.55
CA LEU A 384 -9.24 19.50 -32.05
C LEU A 384 -9.45 20.74 -32.92
N THR A 385 -9.15 20.62 -34.20
CA THR A 385 -9.23 21.72 -35.19
C THR A 385 -10.65 22.00 -35.68
N SER A 386 -11.59 21.07 -35.46
CA SER A 386 -12.99 21.25 -35.84
C SER A 386 -13.90 20.35 -34.95
N LEU A 387 -15.08 20.85 -34.63
CA LEU A 387 -16.11 20.10 -33.93
C LEU A 387 -17.48 20.50 -34.47
N THR A 388 -18.26 19.54 -34.95
CA THR A 388 -19.63 19.80 -35.36
C THR A 388 -20.56 19.78 -34.15
N LEU A 389 -21.21 20.92 -33.88
CA LEU A 389 -22.19 21.02 -32.80
C LEU A 389 -23.55 20.55 -33.26
N PRO A 390 -24.25 19.68 -32.51
CA PRO A 390 -25.62 19.28 -32.80
C PRO A 390 -26.61 20.48 -32.75
N ALA A 391 -27.65 20.43 -33.55
CA ALA A 391 -28.65 21.49 -33.61
C ALA A 391 -29.39 21.72 -32.27
N GLY A 392 -29.36 20.73 -31.36
CA GLY A 392 -30.03 20.80 -30.06
C GLY A 392 -29.25 21.55 -28.97
N ILE A 393 -28.04 22.07 -29.24
CA ILE A 393 -27.24 22.81 -28.26
C ILE A 393 -27.98 24.07 -27.82
N THR A 394 -28.24 24.17 -26.50
CA THR A 394 -28.90 25.32 -25.86
C THR A 394 -27.97 26.14 -24.99
N SER A 395 -26.82 25.56 -24.53
CA SER A 395 -25.86 26.27 -23.70
C SER A 395 -24.42 25.79 -23.92
N ILE A 396 -23.50 26.74 -23.93
CA ILE A 396 -22.04 26.51 -23.91
C ILE A 396 -21.51 27.42 -22.80
N SER A 397 -20.86 26.82 -21.81
CA SER A 397 -20.29 27.54 -20.67
C SER A 397 -18.94 28.20 -21.00
N ASP A 398 -18.48 29.07 -20.09
CA ASP A 398 -17.24 29.81 -20.23
C ASP A 398 -16.04 28.83 -20.41
N ASN A 399 -15.06 29.27 -21.19
CA ASN A 399 -13.83 28.55 -21.49
C ASN A 399 -14.03 27.19 -22.16
N ALA A 400 -15.24 26.82 -22.58
CA ALA A 400 -15.55 25.49 -23.13
C ALA A 400 -14.55 25.04 -24.21
N PHE A 401 -14.04 25.96 -25.03
CA PHE A 401 -13.11 25.72 -26.13
C PHE A 401 -11.84 26.59 -26.04
N TYR A 402 -11.53 27.12 -24.84
CA TYR A 402 -10.32 27.94 -24.69
C TYR A 402 -9.05 27.12 -25.02
N GLY A 403 -8.21 27.63 -25.92
CA GLY A 403 -7.00 26.93 -26.34
C GLY A 403 -7.20 25.77 -27.33
N CYS A 404 -8.38 25.60 -27.91
CA CYS A 404 -8.57 24.86 -29.16
C CYS A 404 -8.08 25.74 -30.30
N ILE A 405 -7.12 25.28 -31.13
CA ILE A 405 -6.45 26.10 -32.15
C ILE A 405 -6.74 25.50 -33.52
#